data_f221995392c964cfeee26bf839bbcbf9
#
_entry.id   f221995392c964cfeee26bf839bbcbf9
#
_cell.length_a   1.000
_cell.length_b   1.000
_cell.length_c   1.000
_cell.angle_alpha   90.00
_cell.angle_beta   90.00
_cell.angle_gamma   90.00
#
_symmetry.space_group_name_H-M   'P 1'
#
loop_
_entity.id
_entity.type
_entity.pdbx_description
1 polymer ?
#
loop_
_entity_poly.entity_id
_entity_poly.type
_entity_poly.pdbx_seq_one_letter_code
_entity_poly.pdbx_strand_id
1 'polypeptide(L)'
;MSLRLMCFTAHPDDECGAFGGALMMAHQRGVETSVVCLTEGRAGSHRGNARTDDEFAQLRRQEFAAALRVLGVTHGEVLAYPDGGLLRQDFAAVTTVLVERIRRFRPHVVLTFGGDGNVNLHPDHTMVSFFGTAAFHWAGRTNFAPEQLADGLLPFRAQKLYHAAAPFLANPDPEEARKITLMPASLVLRLDNLIQKKLEAFRQHTTQAEMLAKIKVVFEESGDEEKYLLAAARGLPSSPLETDMFAGIEE
;
A
#
# COMPACT_ATOMS: atom_id res chain seq x y z
N MET A 1 6.16 22.45 -7.43
CA MET A 1 6.34 21.06 -7.95
C MET A 1 5.04 20.27 -7.74
N SER A 2 4.73 19.27 -8.58
CA SER A 2 3.56 18.42 -8.34
C SER A 2 3.80 17.52 -7.12
N LEU A 3 2.80 17.40 -6.22
CA LEU A 3 2.85 16.47 -5.10
C LEU A 3 2.94 15.01 -5.58
N ARG A 4 3.57 14.14 -4.81
CA ARG A 4 3.76 12.72 -5.15
C ARG A 4 3.47 11.83 -3.96
N LEU A 5 2.75 10.74 -4.22
CA LEU A 5 2.36 9.70 -3.25
C LEU A 5 2.89 8.35 -3.72
N MET A 6 3.58 7.63 -2.84
CA MET A 6 4.01 6.24 -3.09
C MET A 6 3.33 5.30 -2.11
N CYS A 7 2.86 4.15 -2.60
CA CYS A 7 2.27 3.10 -1.79
C CYS A 7 3.04 1.80 -1.96
N PHE A 8 3.38 1.13 -0.86
CA PHE A 8 3.95 -0.22 -0.84
C PHE A 8 2.89 -1.21 -0.40
N THR A 9 2.66 -2.25 -1.22
CA THR A 9 1.70 -3.33 -0.98
C THR A 9 2.35 -4.71 -1.07
N ALA A 10 1.71 -5.73 -0.53
CA ALA A 10 2.23 -7.09 -0.54
C ALA A 10 1.76 -7.87 -1.78
N HIS A 11 0.46 -7.83 -2.07
CA HIS A 11 -0.17 -8.63 -3.13
C HIS A 11 -0.98 -7.73 -4.07
N PRO A 12 -1.16 -8.15 -5.34
CA PRO A 12 -2.10 -7.48 -6.24
C PRO A 12 -3.54 -7.64 -5.72
N ASP A 13 -4.18 -6.59 -5.29
CA ASP A 13 -5.50 -6.35 -4.71
C ASP A 13 -5.46 -5.46 -3.44
N ASP A 14 -4.36 -5.47 -2.73
CA ASP A 14 -4.15 -4.64 -1.53
C ASP A 14 -4.32 -3.15 -1.82
N GLU A 15 -3.86 -2.71 -3.00
CA GLU A 15 -3.96 -1.31 -3.43
C GLU A 15 -5.41 -0.85 -3.51
N CYS A 16 -6.33 -1.76 -3.85
CA CYS A 16 -7.75 -1.48 -3.85
C CYS A 16 -8.33 -1.56 -2.43
N GLY A 17 -7.97 -2.62 -1.70
CA GLY A 17 -8.53 -2.92 -0.38
C GLY A 17 -8.17 -1.89 0.67
N ALA A 18 -6.88 -1.69 0.89
CA ALA A 18 -6.36 -0.88 1.99
C ALA A 18 -6.12 0.59 1.62
N PHE A 19 -5.87 0.91 0.34
CA PHE A 19 -5.34 2.21 -0.08
C PHE A 19 -6.12 2.88 -1.21
N GLY A 20 -7.16 2.24 -1.75
CA GLY A 20 -7.86 2.69 -2.96
C GLY A 20 -8.47 4.07 -2.84
N GLY A 21 -9.03 4.42 -1.68
CA GLY A 21 -9.57 5.75 -1.41
C GLY A 21 -8.49 6.82 -1.42
N ALA A 22 -7.40 6.59 -0.69
CA ALA A 22 -6.27 7.51 -0.65
C ALA A 22 -5.67 7.77 -2.04
N LEU A 23 -5.50 6.71 -2.84
CA LEU A 23 -4.97 6.80 -4.21
C LEU A 23 -5.91 7.58 -5.13
N MET A 24 -7.24 7.33 -5.07
CA MET A 24 -8.23 8.07 -5.86
C MET A 24 -8.31 9.54 -5.46
N MET A 25 -8.30 9.85 -4.16
CA MET A 25 -8.31 11.24 -3.68
C MET A 25 -7.03 11.99 -4.10
N ALA A 26 -5.88 11.32 -4.06
CA ALA A 26 -4.63 11.88 -4.56
C ALA A 26 -4.72 12.16 -6.08
N HIS A 27 -5.24 11.23 -6.86
CA HIS A 27 -5.47 11.41 -8.30
C HIS A 27 -6.39 12.60 -8.60
N GLN A 28 -7.52 12.75 -7.88
CA GLN A 28 -8.45 13.88 -8.06
C GLN A 28 -7.81 15.24 -7.81
N ARG A 29 -6.75 15.27 -6.98
CA ARG A 29 -5.97 16.49 -6.68
C ARG A 29 -4.80 16.71 -7.65
N GLY A 30 -4.65 15.89 -8.70
CA GLY A 30 -3.53 15.96 -9.63
C GLY A 30 -2.19 15.54 -9.02
N VAL A 31 -2.22 14.76 -7.93
CA VAL A 31 -1.02 14.18 -7.30
C VAL A 31 -0.54 13.01 -8.16
N GLU A 32 0.75 12.99 -8.47
CA GLU A 32 1.38 11.86 -9.13
C GLU A 32 1.51 10.69 -8.14
N THR A 33 1.03 9.50 -8.54
CA THR A 33 0.94 8.34 -7.65
C THR A 33 1.75 7.16 -8.16
N SER A 34 2.35 6.40 -7.25
CA SER A 34 3.09 5.17 -7.56
C SER A 34 2.70 4.06 -6.58
N VAL A 35 2.42 2.87 -7.09
CA VAL A 35 2.19 1.67 -6.28
C VAL A 35 3.25 0.64 -6.62
N VAL A 36 3.96 0.15 -5.61
CA VAL A 36 4.93 -0.93 -5.72
C VAL A 36 4.41 -2.11 -4.90
N CYS A 37 3.97 -3.14 -5.61
CA CYS A 37 3.53 -4.41 -5.03
C CYS A 37 4.71 -5.38 -4.97
N LEU A 38 4.97 -6.01 -3.81
CA LEU A 38 6.18 -6.78 -3.61
C LEU A 38 6.10 -8.19 -4.18
N THR A 39 4.92 -8.80 -4.24
CA THR A 39 4.74 -10.16 -4.75
C THR A 39 3.78 -10.20 -5.93
N GLU A 40 3.80 -11.30 -6.65
CA GLU A 40 2.87 -11.54 -7.77
C GLU A 40 1.57 -12.22 -7.32
N GLY A 41 1.40 -12.51 -6.02
CA GLY A 41 0.20 -13.17 -5.50
C GLY A 41 0.06 -14.63 -5.98
N ARG A 42 1.17 -15.36 -6.18
CA ARG A 42 1.21 -16.71 -6.74
C ARG A 42 0.59 -17.78 -5.84
N ALA A 43 0.50 -17.54 -4.52
CA ALA A 43 -0.11 -18.46 -3.55
C ALA A 43 -1.64 -18.41 -3.55
N GLY A 44 -2.26 -17.54 -4.33
CA GLY A 44 -3.70 -17.44 -4.44
C GLY A 44 -4.35 -18.76 -4.90
N SER A 45 -5.48 -19.12 -4.24
CA SER A 45 -6.20 -20.39 -4.49
C SER A 45 -7.02 -20.37 -5.78
N HIS A 46 -7.57 -19.21 -6.16
CA HIS A 46 -8.38 -19.03 -7.36
C HIS A 46 -7.53 -18.58 -8.55
N ARG A 47 -7.25 -19.52 -9.42
CA ARG A 47 -6.27 -19.33 -10.50
C ARG A 47 -6.93 -18.93 -11.85
N GLY A 48 -8.25 -18.75 -11.87
CA GLY A 48 -8.97 -18.51 -13.13
C GLY A 48 -8.67 -19.61 -14.16
N ASN A 49 -8.22 -19.22 -15.34
CA ASN A 49 -7.84 -20.15 -16.40
C ASN A 49 -6.33 -20.49 -16.44
N ALA A 50 -5.54 -19.97 -15.49
CA ALA A 50 -4.10 -20.20 -15.45
C ALA A 50 -3.78 -21.66 -15.07
N ARG A 51 -2.90 -22.28 -15.86
CA ARG A 51 -2.48 -23.68 -15.70
C ARG A 51 -1.12 -23.82 -15.02
N THR A 52 -0.32 -22.76 -15.08
CA THR A 52 1.02 -22.69 -14.47
C THR A 52 1.11 -21.50 -13.51
N ASP A 53 2.13 -21.49 -12.65
CA ASP A 53 2.39 -20.36 -11.75
C ASP A 53 2.76 -19.10 -12.54
N ASP A 54 3.46 -19.23 -13.66
CA ASP A 54 3.83 -18.09 -14.50
C ASP A 54 2.62 -17.49 -15.22
N GLU A 55 1.71 -18.33 -15.74
CA GLU A 55 0.44 -17.85 -16.30
C GLU A 55 -0.40 -17.13 -15.24
N PHE A 56 -0.42 -17.65 -14.01
CA PHE A 56 -1.15 -17.05 -12.91
C PHE A 56 -0.54 -15.70 -12.49
N ALA A 57 0.78 -15.65 -12.36
CA ALA A 57 1.47 -14.39 -12.08
C ALA A 57 1.22 -13.34 -13.17
N GLN A 58 1.24 -13.74 -14.44
CA GLN A 58 0.92 -12.84 -15.54
C GLN A 58 -0.52 -12.31 -15.46
N LEU A 59 -1.49 -13.19 -15.15
CA LEU A 59 -2.88 -12.80 -14.93
C LEU A 59 -3.01 -11.79 -13.79
N ARG A 60 -2.40 -12.06 -12.64
CA ARG A 60 -2.40 -11.14 -11.48
C ARG A 60 -1.79 -9.77 -11.80
N ARG A 61 -0.72 -9.74 -12.59
CA ARG A 61 -0.13 -8.47 -13.07
C ARG A 61 -1.08 -7.69 -14.00
N GLN A 62 -1.84 -8.39 -14.86
CA GLN A 62 -2.84 -7.77 -15.73
C GLN A 62 -4.00 -7.20 -14.93
N GLU A 63 -4.51 -7.95 -13.94
CA GLU A 63 -5.56 -7.51 -13.02
C GLU A 63 -5.12 -6.26 -12.23
N PHE A 64 -3.91 -6.29 -11.65
CA PHE A 64 -3.30 -5.14 -10.97
C PHE A 64 -3.25 -3.90 -11.87
N ALA A 65 -2.73 -4.05 -13.08
CA ALA A 65 -2.68 -2.93 -14.03
C ALA A 65 -4.07 -2.40 -14.41
N ALA A 66 -5.09 -3.27 -14.48
CA ALA A 66 -6.47 -2.86 -14.72
C ALA A 66 -7.05 -2.10 -13.52
N ALA A 67 -6.82 -2.57 -12.31
CA ALA A 67 -7.23 -1.93 -11.06
C ALA A 67 -6.60 -0.54 -10.91
N LEU A 68 -5.30 -0.41 -11.16
CA LEU A 68 -4.61 0.88 -11.11
C LEU A 68 -5.19 1.90 -12.08
N ARG A 69 -5.63 1.49 -13.28
CA ARG A 69 -6.32 2.40 -14.21
C ARG A 69 -7.63 2.93 -13.64
N VAL A 70 -8.41 2.09 -12.96
CA VAL A 70 -9.67 2.51 -12.32
C VAL A 70 -9.38 3.47 -11.16
N LEU A 71 -8.35 3.20 -10.36
CA LEU A 71 -7.92 4.08 -9.26
C LEU A 71 -7.31 5.41 -9.74
N GLY A 72 -6.89 5.50 -11.00
CA GLY A 72 -6.19 6.66 -11.55
C GLY A 72 -4.71 6.75 -11.13
N VAL A 73 -4.10 5.61 -10.81
CA VAL A 73 -2.67 5.54 -10.41
C VAL A 73 -1.79 5.74 -11.63
N THR A 74 -0.76 6.59 -11.47
CA THR A 74 0.14 7.00 -12.55
C THR A 74 1.19 5.92 -12.87
N HIS A 75 1.77 5.29 -11.84
CA HIS A 75 2.83 4.30 -11.97
C HIS A 75 2.50 3.05 -11.14
N GLY A 76 2.69 1.88 -11.72
CA GLY A 76 2.51 0.61 -11.04
C GLY A 76 3.64 -0.35 -11.34
N GLU A 77 4.13 -1.02 -10.31
CA GLU A 77 5.17 -2.05 -10.42
C GLU A 77 4.79 -3.25 -9.56
N VAL A 78 4.95 -4.46 -10.09
CA VAL A 78 4.85 -5.70 -9.33
C VAL A 78 6.23 -6.37 -9.34
N LEU A 79 6.83 -6.49 -8.15
CA LEU A 79 8.06 -7.23 -7.94
C LEU A 79 7.79 -8.74 -7.90
N ALA A 80 8.84 -9.56 -7.96
CA ALA A 80 8.71 -11.01 -8.03
C ALA A 80 9.21 -11.70 -6.75
N TYR A 81 9.01 -11.09 -5.58
CA TYR A 81 9.29 -11.77 -4.32
C TYR A 81 8.29 -12.91 -4.10
N PRO A 82 8.70 -13.99 -3.40
CA PRO A 82 7.81 -15.11 -3.11
C PRO A 82 6.60 -14.68 -2.28
N ASP A 83 5.40 -14.95 -2.76
CA ASP A 83 4.14 -14.78 -2.04
C ASP A 83 4.07 -15.76 -0.86
N GLY A 84 3.70 -15.28 0.33
CA GLY A 84 3.79 -15.99 1.61
C GLY A 84 5.24 -16.16 2.10
N GLY A 85 6.21 -15.52 1.46
CA GLY A 85 7.63 -15.72 1.70
C GLY A 85 8.43 -14.50 2.12
N LEU A 86 7.80 -13.33 2.29
CA LEU A 86 8.52 -12.09 2.59
C LEU A 86 9.26 -12.14 3.94
N LEU A 87 8.75 -12.87 4.92
CA LEU A 87 9.41 -13.07 6.21
C LEU A 87 10.80 -13.75 6.08
N ARG A 88 11.02 -14.50 5.03
CA ARG A 88 12.28 -15.23 4.78
C ARG A 88 13.25 -14.50 3.85
N GLN A 89 12.86 -13.29 3.38
CA GLN A 89 13.72 -12.49 2.51
C GLN A 89 14.78 -11.74 3.31
N ASP A 90 15.91 -11.48 2.68
CA ASP A 90 16.95 -10.63 3.25
C ASP A 90 16.42 -9.20 3.40
N PHE A 91 16.37 -8.74 4.64
CA PHE A 91 15.79 -7.46 5.01
C PHE A 91 16.52 -6.28 4.32
N ALA A 92 17.85 -6.35 4.28
CA ALA A 92 18.65 -5.28 3.68
C ALA A 92 18.46 -5.25 2.15
N ALA A 93 18.44 -6.42 1.51
CA ALA A 93 18.26 -6.52 0.06
C ALA A 93 16.91 -5.95 -0.38
N VAL A 94 15.80 -6.38 0.26
CA VAL A 94 14.45 -5.87 -0.08
C VAL A 94 14.36 -4.37 0.20
N THR A 95 14.84 -3.93 1.37
CA THR A 95 14.84 -2.49 1.71
C THR A 95 15.64 -1.66 0.72
N THR A 96 16.77 -2.17 0.22
CA THR A 96 17.59 -1.50 -0.80
C THR A 96 16.80 -1.26 -2.10
N VAL A 97 16.01 -2.24 -2.53
CA VAL A 97 15.12 -2.10 -3.70
C VAL A 97 14.08 -0.99 -3.46
N LEU A 98 13.43 -0.97 -2.29
CA LEU A 98 12.43 0.05 -1.98
C LEU A 98 13.05 1.45 -1.81
N VAL A 99 14.26 1.55 -1.26
CA VAL A 99 15.03 2.80 -1.20
C VAL A 99 15.28 3.35 -2.60
N GLU A 100 15.64 2.50 -3.55
CA GLU A 100 15.81 2.91 -4.95
C GLU A 100 14.52 3.50 -5.51
N ARG A 101 13.37 2.87 -5.29
CA ARG A 101 12.06 3.36 -5.74
C ARG A 101 11.74 4.73 -5.15
N ILE A 102 11.99 4.94 -3.84
CA ILE A 102 11.81 6.24 -3.20
C ILE A 102 12.76 7.29 -3.80
N ARG A 103 14.03 6.97 -4.01
CA ARG A 103 15.02 7.88 -4.59
C ARG A 103 14.67 8.30 -6.02
N ARG A 104 14.14 7.36 -6.84
CA ARG A 104 13.71 7.63 -8.22
C ARG A 104 12.43 8.45 -8.28
N PHE A 105 11.40 8.02 -7.58
CA PHE A 105 10.08 8.64 -7.66
C PHE A 105 9.99 9.92 -6.82
N ARG A 106 10.74 10.02 -5.71
CA ARG A 106 10.81 11.18 -4.80
C ARG A 106 9.44 11.54 -4.20
N PRO A 107 8.73 10.62 -3.51
CA PRO A 107 7.40 10.86 -2.96
C PRO A 107 7.46 11.82 -1.78
N HIS A 108 6.46 12.71 -1.66
CA HIS A 108 6.27 13.53 -0.45
C HIS A 108 5.66 12.68 0.68
N VAL A 109 4.73 11.80 0.32
CA VAL A 109 4.02 10.91 1.24
C VAL A 109 4.24 9.46 0.82
N VAL A 110 4.46 8.59 1.81
CA VAL A 110 4.53 7.13 1.64
C VAL A 110 3.40 6.48 2.44
N LEU A 111 2.71 5.53 1.82
CA LEU A 111 1.70 4.68 2.45
C LEU A 111 2.19 3.24 2.50
N THR A 112 1.88 2.53 3.58
CA THR A 112 2.07 1.08 3.68
C THR A 112 1.19 0.49 4.78
N PHE A 113 1.27 -0.80 5.02
CA PHE A 113 0.58 -1.46 6.13
C PHE A 113 1.15 -1.06 7.50
N GLY A 114 0.42 -1.35 8.57
CA GLY A 114 0.94 -1.30 9.93
C GLY A 114 1.81 -2.52 10.26
N GLY A 115 2.63 -2.40 11.31
CA GLY A 115 3.53 -3.48 11.74
C GLY A 115 2.83 -4.73 12.28
N ASP A 116 1.54 -4.65 12.58
CA ASP A 116 0.69 -5.77 12.95
C ASP A 116 0.17 -6.57 11.74
N GLY A 117 0.45 -6.10 10.51
CA GLY A 117 -0.09 -6.69 9.28
C GLY A 117 -1.50 -6.21 8.93
N ASN A 118 -2.04 -5.25 9.68
CA ASN A 118 -3.37 -4.62 9.56
C ASN A 118 -4.45 -5.59 9.06
N VAL A 119 -5.10 -5.29 8.09
CA VAL A 119 -6.18 -5.88 7.30
C VAL A 119 -6.55 -7.32 7.68
N ASN A 120 -5.64 -8.28 7.60
CA ASN A 120 -5.89 -9.70 7.86
C ASN A 120 -4.75 -10.38 8.65
N LEU A 121 -3.87 -9.58 9.28
CA LEU A 121 -2.70 -10.06 10.02
C LEU A 121 -1.75 -10.92 9.16
N HIS A 122 -1.74 -10.72 7.84
CA HIS A 122 -0.91 -11.51 6.94
C HIS A 122 0.58 -11.21 7.19
N PRO A 123 1.44 -12.23 7.34
CA PRO A 123 2.87 -12.02 7.60
C PRO A 123 3.55 -11.15 6.54
N ASP A 124 3.17 -11.28 5.26
CA ASP A 124 3.72 -10.45 4.20
C ASP A 124 3.34 -8.97 4.35
N HIS A 125 2.12 -8.64 4.84
CA HIS A 125 1.74 -7.26 5.13
C HIS A 125 2.64 -6.66 6.22
N THR A 126 2.90 -7.43 7.29
CA THR A 126 3.86 -7.04 8.34
C THR A 126 5.24 -6.76 7.76
N MET A 127 5.73 -7.65 6.89
CA MET A 127 7.06 -7.46 6.29
C MET A 127 7.12 -6.28 5.35
N VAL A 128 6.09 -6.03 4.53
CA VAL A 128 6.01 -4.83 3.69
C VAL A 128 6.01 -3.56 4.54
N SER A 129 5.30 -3.57 5.66
CA SER A 129 5.35 -2.47 6.64
C SER A 129 6.78 -2.19 7.11
N PHE A 130 7.52 -3.23 7.49
CA PHE A 130 8.88 -3.08 8.00
C PHE A 130 9.86 -2.64 6.90
N PHE A 131 9.81 -3.24 5.73
CA PHE A 131 10.64 -2.85 4.59
C PHE A 131 10.34 -1.40 4.16
N GLY A 132 9.06 -1.05 4.01
CA GLY A 132 8.62 0.28 3.59
C GLY A 132 8.99 1.37 4.62
N THR A 133 8.83 1.07 5.91
CA THR A 133 9.22 1.97 7.00
C THR A 133 10.74 2.19 7.03
N ALA A 134 11.53 1.12 6.91
CA ALA A 134 12.98 1.24 6.81
C ALA A 134 13.40 2.03 5.56
N ALA A 135 12.79 1.75 4.42
CA ALA A 135 13.06 2.47 3.17
C ALA A 135 12.75 3.97 3.27
N PHE A 136 11.62 4.33 3.90
CA PHE A 136 11.27 5.73 4.19
C PHE A 136 12.38 6.44 4.97
N HIS A 137 12.90 5.82 6.03
CA HIS A 137 13.93 6.42 6.86
C HIS A 137 15.32 6.42 6.19
N TRP A 138 15.61 5.44 5.34
CA TRP A 138 16.96 5.23 4.81
C TRP A 138 17.19 5.83 3.44
N ALA A 139 16.16 6.13 2.65
CA ALA A 139 16.30 6.71 1.32
C ALA A 139 17.04 8.07 1.33
N GLY A 140 16.97 8.81 2.43
CA GLY A 140 17.71 10.07 2.62
C GLY A 140 19.14 9.94 3.12
N ARG A 141 19.63 8.72 3.35
CA ARG A 141 20.99 8.49 3.88
C ARG A 141 22.00 8.33 2.74
N THR A 142 23.18 8.91 2.92
CA THR A 142 24.30 8.76 1.98
C THR A 142 25.12 7.50 2.22
N ASN A 143 25.03 6.92 3.43
CA ASN A 143 25.74 5.72 3.86
C ASN A 143 24.92 4.41 3.72
N PHE A 144 23.75 4.47 3.10
CA PHE A 144 22.93 3.29 2.78
C PHE A 144 22.77 3.18 1.27
N ALA A 145 23.03 1.98 0.72
CA ALA A 145 23.03 1.71 -0.72
C ALA A 145 23.86 2.77 -1.51
N PRO A 146 25.16 2.92 -1.20
CA PRO A 146 26.01 3.93 -1.83
C PRO A 146 26.20 3.69 -3.34
N GLU A 147 26.04 2.45 -3.80
CA GLU A 147 26.04 2.08 -5.23
C GLU A 147 24.96 2.82 -6.02
N GLN A 148 23.76 3.00 -5.45
CA GLN A 148 22.69 3.76 -6.09
C GLN A 148 23.06 5.24 -6.27
N LEU A 149 23.85 5.79 -5.36
CA LEU A 149 24.33 7.17 -5.46
C LEU A 149 25.45 7.28 -6.51
N ALA A 150 26.30 6.26 -6.61
CA ALA A 150 27.33 6.19 -7.66
C ALA A 150 26.69 6.09 -9.06
N ASP A 151 25.50 5.45 -9.16
CA ASP A 151 24.69 5.37 -10.38
C ASP A 151 23.87 6.66 -10.66
N GLY A 152 24.09 7.73 -9.89
CA GLY A 152 23.51 9.04 -10.13
C GLY A 152 22.19 9.32 -9.42
N LEU A 153 21.68 8.41 -8.58
CA LEU A 153 20.52 8.72 -7.74
C LEU A 153 20.93 9.69 -6.62
N LEU A 154 20.01 10.55 -6.23
CA LEU A 154 20.23 11.46 -5.11
C LEU A 154 19.50 10.95 -3.85
N PRO A 155 20.07 11.16 -2.65
CA PRO A 155 19.36 10.92 -1.41
C PRO A 155 18.03 11.69 -1.43
N PHE A 156 16.97 11.02 -1.01
CA PHE A 156 15.67 11.65 -0.93
C PHE A 156 14.97 11.28 0.36
N ARG A 157 14.39 12.28 0.99
CA ARG A 157 13.65 12.08 2.23
C ARG A 157 12.18 12.43 2.01
N ALA A 158 11.28 11.47 1.96
CA ALA A 158 9.84 11.69 2.01
C ALA A 158 9.42 12.39 3.31
N GLN A 159 8.33 13.14 3.34
CA GLN A 159 7.98 13.99 4.47
C GLN A 159 7.04 13.32 5.46
N LYS A 160 6.12 12.45 5.00
CA LYS A 160 5.20 11.71 5.84
C LYS A 160 5.14 10.24 5.47
N LEU A 161 5.05 9.39 6.48
CA LEU A 161 4.76 7.96 6.36
C LEU A 161 3.46 7.67 7.11
N TYR A 162 2.49 7.09 6.42
CA TYR A 162 1.27 6.60 7.04
C TYR A 162 1.19 5.08 6.94
N HIS A 163 0.78 4.47 8.04
CA HIS A 163 0.38 3.07 8.09
C HIS A 163 -1.15 2.96 8.00
N ALA A 164 -1.65 2.04 7.20
CA ALA A 164 -3.07 1.73 7.22
C ALA A 164 -3.48 1.31 8.64
N ALA A 165 -4.56 1.88 9.15
CA ALA A 165 -5.06 1.67 10.51
C ALA A 165 -6.51 1.12 10.52
N ALA A 166 -7.06 0.79 9.36
CA ALA A 166 -8.39 0.23 9.28
C ALA A 166 -8.37 -1.27 9.59
N PRO A 167 -9.32 -1.76 10.39
CA PRO A 167 -9.54 -3.19 10.52
C PRO A 167 -10.21 -3.69 9.25
N PHE A 168 -9.45 -4.21 8.34
CA PHE A 168 -9.98 -5.07 7.33
C PHE A 168 -9.98 -6.48 7.89
N LEU A 169 -11.01 -6.81 8.63
CA LEU A 169 -11.13 -8.14 9.21
C LEU A 169 -11.72 -9.08 8.17
N ALA A 170 -10.86 -9.63 7.34
CA ALA A 170 -11.17 -10.86 6.62
C ALA A 170 -11.28 -12.07 7.57
N ASN A 171 -11.15 -11.87 8.89
CA ASN A 171 -11.36 -12.93 9.87
C ASN A 171 -12.87 -13.09 10.11
N PRO A 172 -13.44 -14.26 9.77
CA PRO A 172 -14.87 -14.53 9.96
C PRO A 172 -15.27 -14.69 11.43
N ASP A 173 -14.31 -14.71 12.38
CA ASP A 173 -14.59 -14.82 13.81
C ASP A 173 -14.70 -13.43 14.46
N PRO A 174 -15.93 -12.96 14.78
CA PRO A 174 -16.12 -11.66 15.45
C PRO A 174 -15.50 -11.58 16.84
N GLU A 175 -15.28 -12.70 17.53
CA GLU A 175 -14.64 -12.71 18.85
C GLU A 175 -13.13 -12.50 18.73
N GLU A 176 -12.48 -13.13 17.78
CA GLU A 176 -11.06 -12.89 17.49
C GLU A 176 -10.85 -11.45 17.02
N ALA A 177 -11.75 -10.93 16.18
CA ALA A 177 -11.73 -9.55 15.74
C ALA A 177 -11.73 -8.54 16.89
N ARG A 178 -12.53 -8.78 17.93
CA ARG A 178 -12.64 -7.91 19.12
C ARG A 178 -11.37 -7.92 19.99
N LYS A 179 -10.54 -8.95 19.90
CA LYS A 179 -9.28 -9.06 20.64
C LYS A 179 -8.14 -8.27 20.00
N ILE A 180 -8.30 -7.84 18.75
CA ILE A 180 -7.29 -7.05 18.03
C ILE A 180 -7.39 -5.61 18.49
N THR A 181 -6.35 -5.14 19.18
CA THR A 181 -6.23 -3.72 19.52
C THR A 181 -5.76 -2.96 18.28
N LEU A 182 -6.66 -2.16 17.72
CA LEU A 182 -6.34 -1.33 16.57
C LEU A 182 -5.44 -0.16 16.99
N MET A 183 -4.50 0.17 16.13
CA MET A 183 -3.73 1.40 16.25
C MET A 183 -4.68 2.61 16.11
N PRO A 184 -4.55 3.65 16.96
CA PRO A 184 -5.40 4.82 16.84
C PRO A 184 -5.14 5.53 15.52
N ALA A 185 -6.21 5.86 14.79
CA ALA A 185 -6.10 6.64 13.58
C ALA A 185 -5.69 8.09 13.90
N SER A 186 -4.73 8.62 13.14
CA SER A 186 -4.36 10.03 13.16
C SER A 186 -4.73 10.75 11.85
N LEU A 187 -5.18 10.01 10.85
CA LEU A 187 -5.74 10.50 9.60
C LEU A 187 -7.00 9.71 9.26
N VAL A 188 -8.10 10.40 8.98
CA VAL A 188 -9.36 9.82 8.50
C VAL A 188 -9.72 10.48 7.18
N LEU A 189 -9.78 9.67 6.12
CA LEU A 189 -10.21 10.08 4.79
C LEU A 189 -11.65 9.65 4.57
N ARG A 190 -12.55 10.58 4.29
CA ARG A 190 -13.93 10.29 3.90
C ARG A 190 -13.98 10.07 2.39
N LEU A 191 -14.49 8.91 2.01
CA LEU A 191 -14.52 8.48 0.61
C LEU A 191 -15.78 8.91 -0.15
N ASP A 192 -16.84 9.26 0.59
CA ASP A 192 -18.12 9.70 0.03
C ASP A 192 -18.56 8.82 -1.16
N ASN A 193 -18.60 9.36 -2.37
CA ASN A 193 -18.99 8.66 -3.57
C ASN A 193 -17.89 7.76 -4.18
N LEU A 194 -16.68 7.72 -3.62
CA LEU A 194 -15.57 6.94 -4.14
C LEU A 194 -15.66 5.44 -3.80
N ILE A 195 -16.50 5.05 -2.85
CA ILE A 195 -16.66 3.63 -2.46
C ILE A 195 -17.03 2.74 -3.64
N GLN A 196 -17.97 3.17 -4.48
CA GLN A 196 -18.37 2.38 -5.65
C GLN A 196 -17.23 2.22 -6.66
N LYS A 197 -16.43 3.27 -6.84
CA LYS A 197 -15.25 3.22 -7.72
C LYS A 197 -14.13 2.36 -7.11
N LYS A 198 -13.96 2.37 -5.80
CA LYS A 198 -13.05 1.47 -5.07
C LYS A 198 -13.43 0.00 -5.27
N LEU A 199 -14.73 -0.33 -5.17
CA LEU A 199 -15.25 -1.67 -5.46
C LEU A 199 -15.08 -2.05 -6.93
N GLU A 200 -15.25 -1.10 -7.86
CA GLU A 200 -15.00 -1.31 -9.29
C GLU A 200 -13.53 -1.65 -9.56
N ALA A 201 -12.60 -0.94 -8.91
CA ALA A 201 -11.18 -1.25 -8.99
C ALA A 201 -10.88 -2.67 -8.48
N PHE A 202 -11.45 -3.04 -7.33
CA PHE A 202 -11.27 -4.40 -6.79
C PHE A 202 -11.85 -5.48 -7.71
N ARG A 203 -12.96 -5.22 -8.41
CA ARG A 203 -13.55 -6.16 -9.38
C ARG A 203 -12.61 -6.48 -10.55
N GLN A 204 -11.59 -5.66 -10.82
CA GLN A 204 -10.59 -5.98 -11.83
C GLN A 204 -9.74 -7.19 -11.44
N HIS A 205 -9.63 -7.50 -10.14
CA HIS A 205 -8.99 -8.69 -9.61
C HIS A 205 -9.95 -9.89 -9.66
N THR A 206 -10.20 -10.41 -10.85
CA THR A 206 -11.18 -11.49 -11.09
C THR A 206 -10.81 -12.77 -10.36
N THR A 207 -9.51 -13.03 -10.18
CA THR A 207 -8.99 -14.14 -9.39
C THR A 207 -9.23 -13.97 -7.88
N GLN A 208 -9.67 -12.80 -7.42
CA GLN A 208 -9.98 -12.47 -6.03
C GLN A 208 -11.48 -12.23 -5.79
N ALA A 209 -12.35 -12.74 -6.67
CA ALA A 209 -13.79 -12.53 -6.58
C ALA A 209 -14.42 -12.99 -5.25
N GLU A 210 -13.90 -14.06 -4.64
CA GLU A 210 -14.36 -14.51 -3.31
C GLU A 210 -13.96 -13.53 -2.21
N MET A 211 -12.76 -12.94 -2.30
CA MET A 211 -12.32 -11.91 -1.37
C MET A 211 -13.17 -10.65 -1.52
N LEU A 212 -13.51 -10.28 -2.77
CA LEU A 212 -14.40 -9.16 -3.04
C LEU A 212 -15.74 -9.29 -2.31
N ALA A 213 -16.33 -10.49 -2.27
CA ALA A 213 -17.60 -10.70 -1.58
C ALA A 213 -17.50 -10.41 -0.07
N LYS A 214 -16.39 -10.79 0.56
CA LYS A 214 -16.12 -10.49 1.98
C LYS A 214 -15.84 -8.99 2.20
N ILE A 215 -15.03 -8.39 1.34
CA ILE A 215 -14.66 -6.97 1.39
C ILE A 215 -15.88 -6.07 1.23
N LYS A 216 -16.79 -6.41 0.34
CA LYS A 216 -17.99 -5.61 0.10
C LYS A 216 -18.81 -5.44 1.36
N VAL A 217 -19.01 -6.51 2.13
CA VAL A 217 -19.74 -6.44 3.42
C VAL A 217 -19.02 -5.49 4.39
N VAL A 218 -17.70 -5.62 4.52
CA VAL A 218 -16.92 -4.75 5.41
C VAL A 218 -17.03 -3.29 5.00
N PHE A 219 -16.96 -2.97 3.72
CA PHE A 219 -17.09 -1.59 3.24
C PHE A 219 -18.50 -1.03 3.42
N GLU A 220 -19.54 -1.87 3.30
CA GLU A 220 -20.93 -1.48 3.55
C GLU A 220 -21.20 -1.25 5.05
N GLU A 221 -20.52 -2.00 5.94
CA GLU A 221 -20.69 -1.91 7.39
C GLU A 221 -19.78 -0.87 8.07
N SER A 222 -18.54 -0.73 7.61
CA SER A 222 -17.55 0.17 8.22
C SER A 222 -17.66 1.64 7.80
N GLY A 223 -18.61 1.95 6.90
CA GLY A 223 -18.77 3.27 6.34
C GLY A 223 -17.73 3.58 5.25
N ASP A 224 -17.77 4.81 4.78
CA ASP A 224 -17.01 5.34 3.66
C ASP A 224 -15.69 6.01 4.12
N GLU A 225 -14.98 5.39 5.05
CA GLU A 225 -13.75 5.94 5.61
C GLU A 225 -12.55 5.02 5.38
N GLU A 226 -11.41 5.61 5.04
CA GLU A 226 -10.09 4.99 5.21
C GLU A 226 -9.35 5.65 6.36
N LYS A 227 -8.73 4.84 7.21
CA LYS A 227 -8.05 5.28 8.43
C LYS A 227 -6.58 4.94 8.36
N TYR A 228 -5.75 5.90 8.79
CA TYR A 228 -4.31 5.76 8.78
C TYR A 228 -3.71 6.27 10.09
N LEU A 229 -2.57 5.71 10.48
CA LEU A 229 -1.71 6.20 11.55
C LEU A 229 -0.52 6.93 10.93
N LEU A 230 -0.26 8.16 11.33
CA LEU A 230 0.99 8.85 11.01
C LEU A 230 2.14 8.17 11.77
N ALA A 231 2.89 7.31 11.07
CA ALA A 231 3.99 6.55 11.64
C ALA A 231 5.28 7.36 11.74
N ALA A 232 5.50 8.30 10.81
CA ALA A 232 6.61 9.23 10.85
C ALA A 232 6.30 10.51 10.07
N ALA A 233 6.82 11.64 10.55
CA ALA A 233 6.76 12.92 9.85
C ALA A 233 8.04 13.71 10.09
N ARG A 234 8.33 14.69 9.21
CA ARG A 234 9.48 15.60 9.38
C ARG A 234 9.17 16.82 10.22
N GLY A 235 7.89 17.21 10.29
CA GLY A 235 7.39 18.26 11.13
C GLY A 235 6.36 17.71 12.12
N LEU A 236 5.93 18.54 13.04
CA LEU A 236 4.80 18.21 13.90
C LEU A 236 3.52 18.20 13.06
N PRO A 237 2.60 17.24 13.30
CA PRO A 237 1.32 17.24 12.63
C PRO A 237 0.54 18.52 12.99
N SER A 238 -0.21 19.05 12.04
CA SER A 238 -1.01 20.26 12.23
C SER A 238 -2.20 20.05 13.16
N SER A 239 -2.63 18.80 13.34
CA SER A 239 -3.71 18.36 14.20
C SER A 239 -3.47 16.94 14.71
N PRO A 240 -3.98 16.56 15.90
CA PRO A 240 -3.97 15.19 16.37
C PRO A 240 -4.74 14.22 15.45
N LEU A 241 -5.76 14.74 14.77
CA LEU A 241 -6.52 14.02 13.75
C LEU A 241 -6.52 14.86 12.47
N GLU A 242 -5.84 14.33 11.44
CA GLU A 242 -5.78 14.95 10.12
C GLU A 242 -6.94 14.44 9.23
N THR A 243 -7.34 15.24 8.26
CA THR A 243 -8.30 14.88 7.19
C THR A 243 -7.68 15.03 5.80
N ASP A 244 -6.42 15.48 5.74
CA ASP A 244 -5.64 15.63 4.52
C ASP A 244 -4.22 15.10 4.74
N MET A 245 -3.84 14.06 4.00
CA MET A 245 -2.49 13.45 4.12
C MET A 245 -1.37 14.39 3.66
N PHE A 246 -1.69 15.41 2.87
CA PHE A 246 -0.72 16.39 2.38
C PHE A 246 -0.68 17.67 3.22
N ALA A 247 -1.44 17.76 4.31
CA ALA A 247 -1.39 18.92 5.20
C ALA A 247 0.04 19.13 5.71
N GLY A 248 0.55 20.38 5.62
CA GLY A 248 1.90 20.73 6.08
C GLY A 248 3.05 20.14 5.27
N ILE A 249 2.80 19.61 4.07
CA ILE A 249 3.85 19.21 3.13
C ILE A 249 4.48 20.48 2.51
N GLU A 250 5.81 20.55 2.55
CA GLU A 250 6.59 21.58 1.85
C GLU A 250 6.85 21.15 0.40
N GLU A 251 6.57 22.02 -0.57
CA GLU A 251 6.80 21.81 -2.00
C GLU A 251 8.27 22.04 -2.42
#